data_8946404bdbfa9db5e3d6692d0d0d97af
#
_entry.id   8946404bdbfa9db5e3d6692d0d0d97af
#
_cell.length_a   1.000
_cell.length_b   1.000
_cell.length_c   1.000
_cell.angle_alpha   90.00
_cell.angle_beta   90.00
_cell.angle_gamma   90.00
#
_symmetry.space_group_name_H-M   'P 1'
#
loop_
_entity.id
_entity.type
_entity.pdbx_description
1 polymer ?
#
loop_
_entity_poly.entity_id
_entity_poly.type
_entity_poly.pdbx_seq_one_letter_code
_entity_poly.pdbx_strand_id
1 'polypeptide(L)' 'MTKWECSVCAYIYDPEKGDSISDIAPGTPFEDLPEDWVCPACGASKEAFEKVEK' A
#
# COMPACT_ATOMS: atom_id res chain seq x y z
N MET A 1 7.05 9.51 -4.88
CA MET A 1 6.10 8.56 -5.48
C MET A 1 4.72 8.75 -4.89
N THR A 2 3.70 8.31 -5.62
CA THR A 2 2.33 8.46 -5.17
C THR A 2 2.04 7.55 -3.98
N LYS A 3 1.48 8.12 -2.93
CA LYS A 3 1.07 7.34 -1.78
C LYS A 3 -0.35 6.82 -2.01
N TRP A 4 -0.68 5.75 -1.30
CA TRP A 4 -1.99 5.13 -1.44
C TRP A 4 -2.58 4.92 -0.05
N GLU A 5 -3.87 5.18 0.08
CA GLU A 5 -4.56 5.09 1.37
C GLU A 5 -5.61 4.01 1.34
N CYS A 6 -5.62 3.17 2.38
CA CYS A 6 -6.64 2.15 2.54
C CYS A 6 -7.96 2.81 2.94
N SER A 7 -9.02 2.57 2.17
CA SER A 7 -10.31 3.17 2.47
C SER A 7 -11.01 2.51 3.65
N VAL A 8 -10.50 1.41 4.16
CA VAL A 8 -11.10 0.68 5.26
C VAL A 8 -10.53 1.14 6.61
N CYS A 9 -9.21 1.26 6.71
CA CYS A 9 -8.56 1.56 7.99
C CYS A 9 -7.65 2.79 7.93
N ALA A 10 -7.57 3.46 6.78
CA ALA A 10 -6.76 4.68 6.59
C ALA A 10 -5.26 4.41 6.64
N TYR A 11 -4.82 3.17 6.47
CA TYR A 11 -3.39 2.86 6.39
C TYR A 11 -2.81 3.51 5.12
N ILE A 12 -1.63 4.12 5.25
CA ILE A 12 -0.97 4.77 4.12
C ILE A 12 0.18 3.89 3.65
N TYR A 13 0.12 3.47 2.39
CA TYR A 13 1.26 2.80 1.76
C TYR A 13 2.15 3.86 1.13
N ASP A 14 3.36 3.99 1.65
CA ASP A 14 4.35 4.93 1.15
C ASP A 14 5.38 4.15 0.33
N PRO A 15 5.37 4.28 -1.01
CA PRO A 15 6.31 3.51 -1.83
C PRO A 15 7.76 3.75 -1.49
N GLU A 16 8.10 4.94 -0.97
CA GLU A 16 9.49 5.23 -0.62
C GLU A 16 9.94 4.45 0.60
N LYS A 17 9.01 4.08 1.48
CA LYS A 17 9.33 3.32 2.68
C LYS A 17 9.11 1.83 2.52
N GLY A 18 8.26 1.46 1.56
CA GLY A 18 7.87 0.06 1.40
C GLY A 18 6.96 -0.41 2.52
N ASP A 19 6.94 -1.71 2.74
CA ASP A 19 6.09 -2.30 3.76
C ASP A 19 6.83 -3.45 4.43
N SER A 20 7.40 -3.17 5.61
CA SER A 20 8.20 -4.16 6.31
C SER A 20 7.35 -5.31 6.83
N ILE A 21 6.06 -5.11 7.05
CA ILE A 21 5.18 -6.18 7.53
C ILE A 21 5.00 -7.24 6.45
N SER A 22 4.86 -6.80 5.20
CA SER A 22 4.69 -7.72 4.07
C SER A 22 5.99 -7.94 3.30
N ASP A 23 7.11 -7.48 3.85
CA ASP A 23 8.44 -7.69 3.28
C ASP A 23 8.57 -7.02 1.90
N ILE A 24 7.98 -5.85 1.76
CA ILE A 24 8.08 -5.06 0.54
C ILE A 24 9.22 -4.08 0.67
N ALA A 25 10.17 -4.14 -0.26
CA ALA A 25 11.36 -3.29 -0.21
C ALA A 25 11.01 -1.82 -0.46
N PRO A 26 11.75 -0.88 0.17
CA PRO A 26 11.58 0.53 -0.16
C PRO A 26 11.81 0.80 -1.64
N GLY A 27 11.05 1.72 -2.20
CA GLY A 27 11.16 2.05 -3.61
C GLY A 27 10.25 1.24 -4.50
N THR A 28 9.34 0.45 -3.94
CA THR A 28 8.42 -0.37 -4.71
C THR A 28 7.12 0.41 -4.95
N PRO A 29 6.79 0.74 -6.20
CA PRO A 29 5.52 1.41 -6.49
C PRO A 29 4.33 0.52 -6.12
N PHE A 30 3.20 1.15 -5.83
CA PHE A 30 2.00 0.40 -5.49
C PHE A 30 1.61 -0.57 -6.61
N GLU A 31 1.80 -0.16 -7.85
CA GLU A 31 1.45 -0.98 -9.01
C GLU A 31 2.29 -2.25 -9.11
N ASP A 32 3.49 -2.24 -8.51
CA ASP A 32 4.37 -3.40 -8.53
C ASP A 32 4.11 -4.38 -7.41
N LEU A 33 3.18 -4.07 -6.51
CA LEU A 33 2.83 -4.99 -5.44
C LEU A 33 2.14 -6.23 -6.01
N PRO A 34 2.33 -7.42 -5.38
CA PRO A 34 1.64 -8.62 -5.82
C PRO A 34 0.13 -8.42 -5.80
N GLU A 35 -0.58 -9.14 -6.66
CA GLU A 35 -2.03 -9.01 -6.69
C GLU A 35 -2.68 -9.49 -5.41
N ASP A 36 -2.03 -10.42 -4.70
CA ASP A 36 -2.55 -10.93 -3.45
C ASP A 36 -2.06 -10.12 -2.24
N TRP A 37 -1.34 -9.02 -2.46
CA TRP A 37 -0.95 -8.15 -1.36
C TRP A 37 -2.19 -7.52 -0.74
N VAL A 38 -2.22 -7.47 0.57
CA VAL A 38 -3.35 -6.89 1.30
C VAL A 38 -2.82 -5.90 2.31
N CYS A 39 -3.73 -5.04 2.80
CA CYS A 39 -3.37 -4.06 3.81
C CYS A 39 -2.84 -4.77 5.05
N PRO A 40 -1.64 -4.42 5.52
CA PRO A 40 -1.08 -5.08 6.70
C PRO A 40 -1.81 -4.73 7.98
N ALA A 41 -2.62 -3.68 7.97
CA ALA A 41 -3.33 -3.25 9.17
C ALA A 41 -4.71 -3.91 9.28
N CYS A 42 -5.43 -4.07 8.16
CA CYS A 42 -6.81 -4.59 8.24
C CYS A 42 -7.09 -5.73 7.26
N GLY A 43 -6.14 -6.05 6.36
CA GLY A 43 -6.33 -7.15 5.42
C GLY A 43 -7.17 -6.81 4.21
N ALA A 44 -7.47 -5.54 3.97
CA ALA A 44 -8.23 -5.16 2.79
C ALA A 44 -7.41 -5.38 1.53
N SER A 45 -8.09 -5.71 0.42
CA SER A 45 -7.41 -5.96 -0.83
C SER A 45 -6.87 -4.65 -1.43
N LYS A 46 -6.03 -4.79 -2.47
CA LYS A 46 -5.49 -3.60 -3.15
C LYS A 46 -6.60 -2.72 -3.71
N GLU A 47 -7.73 -3.29 -4.06
CA GLU A 47 -8.84 -2.53 -4.61
C GLU A 47 -9.41 -1.54 -3.62
N ALA A 48 -9.18 -1.74 -2.33
CA ALA A 48 -9.65 -0.82 -1.30
C ALA A 48 -8.77 0.42 -1.18
N PHE A 49 -7.63 0.43 -1.86
CA PHE A 49 -6.68 1.55 -1.75
C PHE A 49 -7.00 2.61 -2.79
N GLU A 50 -6.86 3.86 -2.39
CA GLU A 50 -7.07 4.99 -3.27
C GLU A 50 -5.83 5.85 -3.32
N LYS A 51 -5.60 6.45 -4.48
CA LYS A 51 -4.44 7.31 -4.70
C LYS A 51 -4.55 8.56 -3.85
N VAL A 52 -3.51 8.84 -3.09
CA VAL A 52 -3.45 10.08 -2.31
C VAL A 52 -2.66 11.09 -3.12
N GLU A 53 -3.34 12.11 -3.62
CA GLU A 53 -2.71 13.15 -4.42
C GLU A 53 -2.54 14.40 -3.60
N LYS A 54 -1.36 14.96 -3.68
CA LYS A 54 -1.02 16.19 -2.98
C LYS A 54 -0.38 17.18 -3.91
#